data_ec60e49a2fd60dd013643013bc620d73
#
_entry.id   ec60e49a2fd60dd013643013bc620d73
#
_cell.length_a   1.000
_cell.length_b   1.000
_cell.length_c   1.000
_cell.angle_alpha   90.00
_cell.angle_beta   90.00
_cell.angle_gamma   90.00
#
_symmetry.space_group_name_H-M   'P 1'
#
loop_
_entity.id
_entity.type
_entity.pdbx_description
1 polymer ?
#
loop_
_entity_poly.entity_id
_entity_poly.type
_entity_poly.pdbx_seq_one_letter_code
_entity_poly.pdbx_strand_id
1 'polypeptide(L)'
;VEGLAGAGGDQPVLLVLDEFPELLRSDPSLETVLRAAVDRLGRPSPLRLLLCGSAVRTMEALAEERRPLFGRLGLRLPVHPFRPHEAAEMLGGLAPADRALVWGLLGGVPLYLSWWDQNRSVDDNLGELVCRPGGRLLDEGQLVLATEGDAHGLAGPVLSAVASGRTKFSEIRDAVRTEPTRTLERLVDLRLVERVVPVTEDPAETRRVRYRVADNFLALWLGVVDAYRSEIDRGLGPSILPVLRASLDDFMGPRWEEAFRQHLRRLAASGHLGDVVAVGRFWTGGGDEIDAVCLAGRSRSAVLVGEAKWARRVRAPAAESVLARKAAALPRVTDPVRIALCAREEVAGAAPSTLVVTAADIFDAGPLDPVP
;
A
#
# COMPACT_ATOMS: atom_id res chain seq x y z
N VAL A 1 -36.41 -7.23 1.30
CA VAL A 1 -35.59 -7.74 2.44
C VAL A 1 -36.43 -8.72 3.27
N GLU A 2 -37.59 -8.32 3.77
CA GLU A 2 -38.46 -9.16 4.62
C GLU A 2 -38.98 -10.39 3.87
N GLY A 3 -39.40 -10.25 2.59
CA GLY A 3 -39.82 -11.37 1.76
C GLY A 3 -38.73 -12.42 1.53
N LEU A 4 -37.44 -11.98 1.46
CA LEU A 4 -36.31 -12.89 1.33
C LEU A 4 -36.03 -13.68 2.62
N ALA A 5 -36.22 -13.04 3.79
CA ALA A 5 -36.08 -13.71 5.07
C ALA A 5 -37.11 -14.85 5.24
N GLY A 6 -38.36 -14.64 4.73
CA GLY A 6 -39.38 -15.68 4.76
C GLY A 6 -39.23 -16.78 3.72
N ALA A 7 -38.59 -16.49 2.58
CA ALA A 7 -38.41 -17.46 1.50
C ALA A 7 -37.41 -18.59 1.81
N GLY A 8 -36.45 -18.34 2.72
CA GLY A 8 -35.43 -19.32 3.09
C GLY A 8 -35.88 -20.36 4.15
N GLY A 9 -37.03 -20.17 4.79
CA GLY A 9 -37.42 -20.99 5.95
C GLY A 9 -36.32 -20.92 7.03
N ASP A 10 -35.83 -22.07 7.50
CA ASP A 10 -34.75 -22.16 8.49
C ASP A 10 -33.33 -22.09 7.87
N GLN A 11 -33.22 -22.04 6.56
CA GLN A 11 -31.93 -21.95 5.88
C GLN A 11 -31.39 -20.53 5.90
N PRO A 12 -30.08 -20.32 6.14
CA PRO A 12 -29.49 -18.99 6.06
C PRO A 12 -29.57 -18.42 4.64
N VAL A 13 -30.06 -17.19 4.53
CA VAL A 13 -30.13 -16.43 3.27
C VAL A 13 -29.15 -15.29 3.32
N LEU A 14 -28.26 -15.18 2.32
CA LEU A 14 -27.34 -14.06 2.14
C LEU A 14 -27.87 -13.11 1.07
N LEU A 15 -28.14 -11.87 1.46
CA LEU A 15 -28.42 -10.78 0.52
C LEU A 15 -27.15 -9.93 0.40
N VAL A 16 -26.63 -9.85 -0.82
CA VAL A 16 -25.46 -9.01 -1.15
C VAL A 16 -25.96 -7.77 -1.90
N LEU A 17 -25.63 -6.59 -1.41
CA LEU A 17 -25.81 -5.31 -2.10
C LEU A 17 -24.43 -4.77 -2.48
N ASP A 18 -24.07 -5.00 -3.72
CA ASP A 18 -22.84 -4.51 -4.29
C ASP A 18 -22.98 -3.07 -4.75
N GLU A 19 -21.86 -2.32 -4.80
CA GLU A 19 -21.84 -0.87 -5.06
C GLU A 19 -22.89 -0.10 -4.23
N PHE A 20 -22.98 -0.45 -2.95
CA PHE A 20 -23.95 0.17 -2.03
C PHE A 20 -23.89 1.71 -1.99
N PRO A 21 -22.72 2.37 -2.10
CA PRO A 21 -22.66 3.83 -2.24
C PRO A 21 -23.44 4.39 -3.43
N GLU A 22 -23.51 3.67 -4.55
CA GLU A 22 -24.29 4.08 -5.73
C GLU A 22 -25.78 3.97 -5.46
N LEU A 23 -26.19 2.90 -4.78
CA LEU A 23 -27.58 2.73 -4.37
C LEU A 23 -28.02 3.86 -3.44
N LEU A 24 -27.13 4.27 -2.50
CA LEU A 24 -27.39 5.41 -1.61
C LEU A 24 -27.48 6.76 -2.33
N ARG A 25 -26.70 6.94 -3.39
CA ARG A 25 -26.81 8.15 -4.23
C ARG A 25 -28.14 8.21 -4.95
N SER A 26 -28.63 7.06 -5.42
CA SER A 26 -29.92 6.94 -6.13
C SER A 26 -31.12 7.06 -5.17
N ASP A 27 -31.00 6.48 -3.99
CA ASP A 27 -32.03 6.54 -2.94
C ASP A 27 -31.39 6.70 -1.53
N PRO A 28 -31.25 7.94 -1.06
CA PRO A 28 -30.71 8.21 0.29
C PRO A 28 -31.54 7.60 1.43
N SER A 29 -32.81 7.22 1.18
CA SER A 29 -33.67 6.60 2.22
C SER A 29 -33.33 5.13 2.46
N LEU A 30 -32.59 4.48 1.55
CA LEU A 30 -32.28 3.05 1.57
C LEU A 30 -31.62 2.61 2.90
N GLU A 31 -30.75 3.44 3.45
CA GLU A 31 -30.10 3.13 4.75
C GLU A 31 -31.11 3.05 5.88
N THR A 32 -32.10 3.95 5.90
CA THR A 32 -33.18 3.94 6.90
C THR A 32 -34.13 2.75 6.70
N VAL A 33 -34.40 2.40 5.45
CA VAL A 33 -35.22 1.21 5.10
C VAL A 33 -34.51 -0.08 5.56
N LEU A 34 -33.22 -0.20 5.28
CA LEU A 34 -32.42 -1.36 5.74
C LEU A 34 -32.37 -1.44 7.26
N ARG A 35 -32.17 -0.31 7.94
CA ARG A 35 -32.24 -0.26 9.40
C ARG A 35 -33.57 -0.81 9.92
N ALA A 36 -34.68 -0.30 9.38
CA ALA A 36 -36.01 -0.72 9.81
C ALA A 36 -36.25 -2.22 9.56
N ALA A 37 -35.73 -2.76 8.46
CA ALA A 37 -35.81 -4.19 8.14
C ALA A 37 -34.97 -5.02 9.12
N VAL A 38 -33.73 -4.64 9.39
CA VAL A 38 -32.83 -5.33 10.34
C VAL A 38 -33.44 -5.32 11.77
N ASP A 39 -33.97 -4.17 12.20
CA ASP A 39 -34.60 -4.04 13.53
C ASP A 39 -35.85 -4.91 13.68
N ARG A 40 -36.67 -5.04 12.62
CA ARG A 40 -37.88 -5.91 12.64
C ARG A 40 -37.56 -7.39 12.60
N LEU A 41 -36.55 -7.79 11.82
CA LEU A 41 -36.17 -9.19 11.69
C LEU A 41 -35.49 -9.73 12.96
N GLY A 42 -34.83 -8.90 13.71
CA GLY A 42 -34.19 -9.27 14.98
C GLY A 42 -32.99 -10.21 14.80
N ARG A 43 -32.36 -10.59 15.93
CA ARG A 43 -31.16 -11.44 15.94
C ARG A 43 -31.36 -12.88 15.47
N PRO A 44 -32.50 -13.57 15.66
CA PRO A 44 -32.70 -14.95 15.20
C PRO A 44 -32.99 -15.08 13.71
N SER A 45 -33.01 -13.95 12.95
CA SER A 45 -33.26 -13.99 11.51
C SER A 45 -32.24 -14.86 10.78
N PRO A 46 -32.66 -15.72 9.84
CA PRO A 46 -31.75 -16.43 8.95
C PRO A 46 -31.08 -15.52 7.92
N LEU A 47 -31.59 -14.29 7.73
CA LEU A 47 -31.03 -13.33 6.77
C LEU A 47 -29.68 -12.78 7.26
N ARG A 48 -28.71 -12.82 6.35
CA ARG A 48 -27.42 -12.11 6.45
C ARG A 48 -27.38 -11.07 5.37
N LEU A 49 -26.95 -9.86 5.72
CA LEU A 49 -26.83 -8.73 4.79
C LEU A 49 -25.35 -8.41 4.64
N LEU A 50 -24.86 -8.38 3.40
CA LEU A 50 -23.52 -7.94 3.02
C LEU A 50 -23.64 -6.69 2.16
N LEU A 51 -23.04 -5.60 2.62
CA LEU A 51 -22.95 -4.33 1.88
C LEU A 51 -21.51 -4.20 1.40
N CYS A 52 -21.33 -4.06 0.08
CA CYS A 52 -20.04 -3.87 -0.55
C CYS A 52 -19.99 -2.52 -1.26
N GLY A 53 -18.81 -1.95 -1.43
CA GLY A 53 -18.64 -0.74 -2.21
C GLY A 53 -17.20 -0.25 -2.23
N SER A 54 -16.82 0.37 -3.33
CA SER A 54 -15.48 0.92 -3.56
C SER A 54 -15.28 2.30 -2.91
N ALA A 55 -16.35 3.08 -2.70
CA ALA A 55 -16.28 4.39 -2.05
C ALA A 55 -16.03 4.28 -0.54
N VAL A 56 -14.75 4.13 -0.16
CA VAL A 56 -14.28 3.81 1.20
C VAL A 56 -14.90 4.74 2.25
N ARG A 57 -14.88 6.06 2.05
CA ARG A 57 -15.45 7.03 3.01
C ARG A 57 -16.96 6.83 3.23
N THR A 58 -17.71 6.58 2.16
CA THR A 58 -19.15 6.32 2.27
C THR A 58 -19.41 5.06 3.07
N MET A 59 -18.63 4.00 2.83
CA MET A 59 -18.74 2.74 3.56
C MET A 59 -18.33 2.88 5.03
N GLU A 60 -17.26 3.62 5.33
CA GLU A 60 -16.83 3.90 6.71
C GLU A 60 -17.86 4.74 7.45
N ALA A 61 -18.45 5.74 6.78
CA ALA A 61 -19.47 6.62 7.36
C ALA A 61 -20.72 5.85 7.83
N LEU A 62 -21.07 4.70 7.22
CA LEU A 62 -22.21 3.88 7.67
C LEU A 62 -22.13 3.48 9.15
N ALA A 63 -20.92 3.47 9.70
CA ALA A 63 -20.66 3.10 11.08
C ALA A 63 -20.60 4.31 12.04
N GLU A 64 -20.76 5.53 11.56
CA GLU A 64 -20.75 6.72 12.39
C GLU A 64 -22.03 6.81 13.25
N GLU A 65 -21.90 7.38 14.46
CA GLU A 65 -22.94 7.44 15.46
C GLU A 65 -24.26 8.08 14.98
N ARG A 66 -24.19 9.00 14.02
CA ARG A 66 -25.35 9.71 13.47
C ARG A 66 -26.02 8.98 12.30
N ARG A 67 -25.48 7.86 11.85
CA ARG A 67 -25.99 7.12 10.69
C ARG A 67 -27.05 6.08 11.11
N PRO A 68 -28.05 5.80 10.24
CA PRO A 68 -29.09 4.83 10.54
C PRO A 68 -28.60 3.42 10.88
N LEU A 69 -27.51 2.93 10.25
CA LEU A 69 -26.97 1.59 10.47
C LEU A 69 -25.97 1.51 11.65
N PHE A 70 -25.74 2.60 12.36
CA PHE A 70 -24.89 2.59 13.56
C PHE A 70 -25.33 1.51 14.57
N GLY A 71 -24.36 0.75 15.08
CA GLY A 71 -24.59 -0.32 16.05
C GLY A 71 -25.26 -1.58 15.49
N ARG A 72 -25.53 -1.65 14.18
CA ARG A 72 -26.15 -2.82 13.50
C ARG A 72 -25.17 -3.59 12.62
N LEU A 73 -23.97 -3.06 12.40
CA LEU A 73 -22.92 -3.72 11.66
C LEU A 73 -22.18 -4.70 12.58
N GLY A 74 -22.27 -5.99 12.30
CA GLY A 74 -21.61 -7.04 13.07
C GLY A 74 -20.13 -7.24 12.68
N LEU A 75 -19.78 -6.93 11.42
CA LEU A 75 -18.43 -7.02 10.89
C LEU A 75 -18.19 -5.87 9.91
N ARG A 76 -16.99 -5.32 9.97
CA ARG A 76 -16.46 -4.39 8.97
C ARG A 76 -15.15 -4.93 8.46
N LEU A 77 -15.07 -5.19 7.17
CA LEU A 77 -13.90 -5.80 6.54
C LEU A 77 -13.35 -4.83 5.49
N PRO A 78 -12.33 -4.02 5.81
CA PRO A 78 -11.60 -3.29 4.79
C PRO A 78 -10.75 -4.27 3.97
N VAL A 79 -11.01 -4.33 2.67
CA VAL A 79 -10.23 -5.13 1.73
C VAL A 79 -9.09 -4.26 1.21
N HIS A 80 -7.86 -4.67 1.51
CA HIS A 80 -6.66 -3.98 1.06
C HIS A 80 -6.05 -4.67 -0.16
N PRO A 81 -5.27 -3.96 -0.98
CA PRO A 81 -4.43 -4.60 -1.99
C PRO A 81 -3.53 -5.67 -1.36
N PHE A 82 -3.21 -6.71 -2.10
CA PHE A 82 -2.36 -7.80 -1.63
C PHE A 82 -0.99 -7.32 -1.16
N ARG A 83 -0.60 -7.77 0.00
CA ARG A 83 0.77 -7.62 0.50
C ARG A 83 1.72 -8.49 -0.33
N PRO A 84 3.04 -8.27 -0.25
CA PRO A 84 4.01 -9.04 -1.05
C PRO A 84 3.81 -10.55 -1.03
N HIS A 85 3.65 -11.15 0.15
CA HIS A 85 3.46 -12.60 0.30
C HIS A 85 2.10 -13.09 -0.22
N GLU A 86 1.05 -12.27 -0.17
CA GLU A 86 -0.26 -12.59 -0.73
C GLU A 86 -0.22 -12.49 -2.27
N ALA A 87 0.43 -11.46 -2.81
CA ALA A 87 0.62 -11.30 -4.25
C ALA A 87 1.48 -12.45 -4.85
N ALA A 88 2.38 -13.02 -4.06
CA ALA A 88 3.21 -14.15 -4.47
C ALA A 88 2.39 -15.38 -4.89
N GLU A 89 1.19 -15.58 -4.34
CA GLU A 89 0.29 -16.67 -4.75
C GLU A 89 -0.17 -16.49 -6.20
N MET A 90 -0.45 -15.25 -6.62
CA MET A 90 -0.83 -14.96 -8.01
C MET A 90 0.37 -14.97 -8.97
N LEU A 91 1.57 -14.77 -8.46
CA LEU A 91 2.82 -14.64 -9.25
C LEU A 91 3.68 -15.92 -9.15
N GLY A 92 3.09 -17.07 -8.87
CA GLY A 92 3.77 -18.33 -8.58
C GLY A 92 4.72 -18.83 -9.67
N GLY A 93 4.50 -18.47 -10.94
CA GLY A 93 5.37 -18.81 -12.07
C GLY A 93 6.66 -17.99 -12.15
N LEU A 94 6.79 -16.90 -11.37
CA LEU A 94 7.96 -16.02 -11.40
C LEU A 94 8.97 -16.37 -10.29
N ALA A 95 10.25 -16.10 -10.54
CA ALA A 95 11.28 -16.09 -9.50
C ALA A 95 10.98 -14.98 -8.45
N PRO A 96 11.40 -15.15 -7.18
CA PRO A 96 11.08 -14.18 -6.13
C PRO A 96 11.49 -12.73 -6.44
N ALA A 97 12.63 -12.51 -7.07
CA ALA A 97 13.08 -11.17 -7.47
C ALA A 97 12.16 -10.54 -8.53
N ASP A 98 11.62 -11.36 -9.45
CA ASP A 98 10.68 -10.90 -10.47
C ASP A 98 9.29 -10.64 -9.87
N ARG A 99 8.84 -11.47 -8.90
CA ARG A 99 7.63 -11.18 -8.11
C ARG A 99 7.73 -9.82 -7.43
N ALA A 100 8.90 -9.52 -6.85
CA ALA A 100 9.17 -8.23 -6.21
C ALA A 100 9.08 -7.07 -7.20
N LEU A 101 9.62 -7.23 -8.40
CA LEU A 101 9.52 -6.24 -9.47
C LEU A 101 8.06 -6.02 -9.87
N VAL A 102 7.33 -7.07 -10.19
CA VAL A 102 5.92 -6.98 -10.63
C VAL A 102 5.05 -6.33 -9.56
N TRP A 103 5.17 -6.77 -8.31
CA TRP A 103 4.45 -6.15 -7.18
C TRP A 103 4.85 -4.68 -6.99
N GLY A 104 6.11 -4.35 -7.15
CA GLY A 104 6.59 -2.97 -7.08
C GLY A 104 6.03 -2.08 -8.17
N LEU A 105 5.80 -2.61 -9.38
CA LEU A 105 5.23 -1.90 -10.52
C LEU A 105 3.71 -1.78 -10.45
N LEU A 106 3.02 -2.88 -10.13
CA LEU A 106 1.56 -3.01 -10.25
C LEU A 106 0.82 -2.89 -8.91
N GLY A 107 1.55 -2.90 -7.80
CA GLY A 107 0.94 -2.99 -6.48
C GLY A 107 0.34 -4.37 -6.21
N GLY A 108 -0.61 -4.42 -5.27
CA GLY A 108 -1.28 -5.64 -4.87
C GLY A 108 -2.73 -5.76 -5.38
N VAL A 109 -3.13 -4.98 -6.39
CA VAL A 109 -4.47 -5.08 -6.97
C VAL A 109 -4.57 -6.35 -7.80
N PRO A 110 -5.45 -7.33 -7.45
CA PRO A 110 -5.53 -8.62 -8.14
C PRO A 110 -5.75 -8.50 -9.64
N LEU A 111 -6.56 -7.53 -10.06
CA LEU A 111 -6.83 -7.28 -11.47
C LEU A 111 -5.55 -6.93 -12.24
N TYR A 112 -4.72 -6.04 -11.72
CA TYR A 112 -3.48 -5.63 -12.39
C TYR A 112 -2.47 -6.78 -12.43
N LEU A 113 -2.34 -7.55 -11.34
CA LEU A 113 -1.50 -8.74 -11.28
C LEU A 113 -1.95 -9.79 -12.31
N SER A 114 -3.26 -9.95 -12.53
CA SER A 114 -3.81 -10.91 -13.50
C SER A 114 -3.51 -10.55 -14.97
N TRP A 115 -3.22 -9.29 -15.27
CA TRP A 115 -2.85 -8.85 -16.61
C TRP A 115 -1.39 -9.14 -16.96
N TRP A 116 -0.55 -9.42 -15.97
CA TRP A 116 0.85 -9.73 -16.18
C TRP A 116 1.04 -11.16 -16.67
N ASP A 117 1.59 -11.30 -17.90
CA ASP A 117 1.91 -12.62 -18.44
C ASP A 117 3.25 -13.11 -17.88
N GLN A 118 3.19 -14.12 -17.01
CA GLN A 118 4.36 -14.65 -16.30
C GLN A 118 5.32 -15.44 -17.22
N ASN A 119 4.91 -15.75 -18.47
CA ASN A 119 5.71 -16.45 -19.47
C ASN A 119 6.45 -15.48 -20.41
N ARG A 120 6.24 -14.18 -20.26
CA ARG A 120 6.84 -13.14 -21.09
C ARG A 120 7.85 -12.32 -20.31
N SER A 121 8.77 -11.69 -21.03
CA SER A 121 9.73 -10.77 -20.42
C SER A 121 9.05 -9.54 -19.80
N VAL A 122 9.78 -8.83 -18.93
CA VAL A 122 9.33 -7.53 -18.38
C VAL A 122 9.07 -6.53 -19.50
N ASP A 123 9.94 -6.49 -20.50
CA ASP A 123 9.84 -5.56 -21.62
C ASP A 123 8.61 -5.88 -22.50
N ASP A 124 8.31 -7.15 -22.74
CA ASP A 124 7.10 -7.56 -23.47
C ASP A 124 5.82 -7.16 -22.71
N ASN A 125 5.79 -7.39 -21.40
CA ASN A 125 4.65 -6.99 -20.58
C ASN A 125 4.46 -5.47 -20.55
N LEU A 126 5.53 -4.70 -20.31
CA LEU A 126 5.47 -3.24 -20.34
C LEU A 126 5.09 -2.72 -21.74
N GLY A 127 5.62 -3.33 -22.79
CA GLY A 127 5.28 -3.03 -24.16
C GLY A 127 3.78 -3.18 -24.44
N GLU A 128 3.21 -4.31 -24.00
CA GLU A 128 1.81 -4.67 -24.21
C GLU A 128 0.87 -3.85 -23.32
N LEU A 129 1.17 -3.72 -22.04
CA LEU A 129 0.25 -3.17 -21.06
C LEU A 129 0.31 -1.64 -20.96
N VAL A 130 1.48 -1.04 -21.25
CA VAL A 130 1.77 0.38 -21.04
C VAL A 130 2.16 1.11 -22.31
N CYS A 131 3.09 0.54 -23.11
CA CYS A 131 3.76 1.25 -24.21
C CYS A 131 3.06 1.11 -25.57
N ARG A 132 1.74 0.90 -25.59
CA ARG A 132 0.94 0.92 -26.84
C ARG A 132 -0.35 1.70 -26.66
N PRO A 133 -0.90 2.31 -27.73
CA PRO A 133 -2.23 2.92 -27.68
C PRO A 133 -3.27 1.89 -27.21
N GLY A 134 -4.11 2.26 -26.25
CA GLY A 134 -5.11 1.37 -25.66
C GLY A 134 -4.52 0.26 -24.77
N GLY A 135 -3.28 0.38 -24.31
CA GLY A 135 -2.69 -0.49 -23.30
C GLY A 135 -3.49 -0.43 -21.99
N ARG A 136 -3.84 -1.58 -21.42
CA ARG A 136 -4.76 -1.65 -20.25
C ARG A 136 -4.29 -0.79 -19.10
N LEU A 137 -3.00 -0.82 -18.76
CA LEU A 137 -2.45 -0.02 -17.68
C LEU A 137 -2.24 1.45 -18.07
N LEU A 138 -2.08 1.74 -19.36
CA LEU A 138 -2.01 3.13 -19.85
C LEU A 138 -3.34 3.86 -19.59
N ASP A 139 -4.46 3.21 -19.90
CA ASP A 139 -5.80 3.79 -19.76
C ASP A 139 -6.29 3.77 -18.30
N GLU A 140 -5.94 2.72 -17.55
CA GLU A 140 -6.34 2.54 -16.16
C GLU A 140 -5.88 3.70 -15.26
N GLY A 141 -4.65 4.16 -15.40
CA GLY A 141 -4.15 5.28 -14.60
C GLY A 141 -4.96 6.55 -14.80
N GLN A 142 -5.43 6.81 -16.02
CA GLN A 142 -6.33 7.94 -16.30
C GLN A 142 -7.72 7.72 -15.69
N LEU A 143 -8.23 6.51 -15.77
CA LEU A 143 -9.53 6.16 -15.20
C LEU A 143 -9.53 6.36 -13.68
N VAL A 144 -8.50 5.90 -12.99
CA VAL A 144 -8.33 6.12 -11.54
C VAL A 144 -8.32 7.61 -11.21
N LEU A 145 -7.59 8.42 -11.96
CA LEU A 145 -7.59 9.88 -11.75
C LEU A 145 -8.95 10.52 -12.02
N ALA A 146 -9.68 10.07 -13.03
CA ALA A 146 -10.99 10.61 -13.37
C ALA A 146 -12.08 10.25 -12.35
N THR A 147 -11.99 9.07 -11.76
CA THR A 147 -12.99 8.55 -10.80
C THR A 147 -12.71 8.99 -9.36
N GLU A 148 -11.46 8.94 -8.93
CA GLU A 148 -11.04 9.22 -7.55
C GLU A 148 -10.53 10.67 -7.39
N GLY A 149 -10.00 11.24 -8.46
CA GLY A 149 -9.53 12.62 -8.52
C GLY A 149 -10.69 13.60 -8.72
N ASP A 150 -10.42 14.87 -8.40
CA ASP A 150 -11.29 15.98 -8.78
C ASP A 150 -10.89 16.39 -10.19
N ALA A 151 -11.69 16.08 -11.18
CA ALA A 151 -11.37 16.27 -12.61
C ALA A 151 -11.01 17.75 -12.96
N HIS A 152 -11.29 18.69 -12.06
CA HIS A 152 -11.08 20.14 -12.26
C HIS A 152 -10.28 20.83 -11.16
N GLY A 153 -9.68 20.04 -10.23
CA GLY A 153 -9.02 20.55 -9.04
C GLY A 153 -7.51 20.33 -9.00
N LEU A 154 -6.93 20.61 -7.82
CA LEU A 154 -5.51 20.43 -7.54
C LEU A 154 -5.08 18.97 -7.34
N ALA A 155 -6.00 18.01 -7.33
CA ALA A 155 -5.69 16.61 -7.01
C ALA A 155 -4.66 16.01 -7.96
N GLY A 156 -4.85 16.14 -9.28
CA GLY A 156 -3.89 15.66 -10.27
C GLY A 156 -2.50 16.28 -10.12
N PRO A 157 -2.36 17.61 -10.12
CA PRO A 157 -1.08 18.27 -9.87
C PRO A 157 -0.40 17.88 -8.56
N VAL A 158 -1.14 17.73 -7.47
CA VAL A 158 -0.60 17.30 -6.16
C VAL A 158 -0.11 15.85 -6.23
N LEU A 159 -0.91 14.95 -6.80
CA LEU A 159 -0.52 13.54 -6.98
C LEU A 159 0.74 13.42 -7.85
N SER A 160 0.82 14.15 -8.97
CA SER A 160 2.00 14.16 -9.85
C SER A 160 3.23 14.73 -9.14
N ALA A 161 3.07 15.77 -8.31
CA ALA A 161 4.16 16.30 -7.51
C ALA A 161 4.69 15.26 -6.51
N VAL A 162 3.79 14.55 -5.80
CA VAL A 162 4.17 13.49 -4.85
C VAL A 162 4.82 12.31 -5.57
N ALA A 163 4.25 11.88 -6.69
CA ALA A 163 4.78 10.77 -7.49
C ALA A 163 6.17 11.05 -8.07
N SER A 164 6.46 12.31 -8.39
CA SER A 164 7.78 12.77 -8.86
C SER A 164 8.81 12.98 -7.73
N GLY A 165 8.52 12.51 -6.51
CA GLY A 165 9.46 12.51 -5.39
C GLY A 165 9.42 13.74 -4.48
N ARG A 166 8.49 14.67 -4.68
CA ARG A 166 8.28 15.79 -3.75
C ARG A 166 7.48 15.29 -2.55
N THR A 167 8.18 14.96 -1.48
CA THR A 167 7.56 14.29 -0.33
C THR A 167 7.22 15.21 0.82
N LYS A 168 7.81 16.43 0.88
CA LYS A 168 7.53 17.40 1.93
C LYS A 168 6.44 18.37 1.50
N PHE A 169 5.65 18.83 2.46
CA PHE A 169 4.59 19.80 2.21
C PHE A 169 5.07 21.05 1.44
N SER A 170 6.22 21.62 1.83
CA SER A 170 6.80 22.78 1.15
C SER A 170 7.15 22.48 -0.31
N GLU A 171 7.76 21.32 -0.58
CA GLU A 171 8.14 20.89 -1.93
C GLU A 171 6.90 20.72 -2.84
N ILE A 172 5.81 20.15 -2.27
CA ILE A 172 4.54 19.97 -2.98
C ILE A 172 3.92 21.33 -3.27
N ARG A 173 3.80 22.20 -2.25
CA ARG A 173 3.25 23.55 -2.39
C ARG A 173 3.98 24.35 -3.46
N ASP A 174 5.30 24.32 -3.44
CA ASP A 174 6.13 25.06 -4.39
C ASP A 174 5.97 24.51 -5.82
N ALA A 175 5.75 23.19 -5.98
CA ALA A 175 5.47 22.56 -7.27
C ALA A 175 4.10 22.96 -7.83
N VAL A 176 3.05 22.94 -7.01
CA VAL A 176 1.68 23.26 -7.45
C VAL A 176 1.38 24.77 -7.41
N ARG A 177 2.27 25.57 -6.86
CA ARG A 177 2.19 27.06 -6.76
C ARG A 177 0.94 27.59 -6.07
N THR A 178 0.37 26.78 -5.18
CA THR A 178 -0.80 27.16 -4.38
C THR A 178 -0.86 26.31 -3.11
N GLU A 179 -1.76 26.66 -2.19
CA GLU A 179 -1.89 25.98 -0.90
C GLU A 179 -2.58 24.63 -1.04
N PRO A 180 -1.88 23.48 -0.85
CA PRO A 180 -2.42 22.15 -1.11
C PRO A 180 -3.07 21.47 0.10
N THR A 181 -3.19 22.13 1.26
CA THR A 181 -3.61 21.50 2.53
C THR A 181 -4.88 20.68 2.40
N ARG A 182 -5.98 21.30 1.96
CA ARG A 182 -7.28 20.61 1.82
C ARG A 182 -7.25 19.48 0.79
N THR A 183 -6.47 19.66 -0.28
CA THR A 183 -6.32 18.63 -1.31
C THR A 183 -5.53 17.45 -0.77
N LEU A 184 -4.43 17.67 -0.04
CA LEU A 184 -3.66 16.61 0.60
C LEU A 184 -4.49 15.85 1.64
N GLU A 185 -5.21 16.55 2.50
CA GLU A 185 -6.12 15.93 3.47
C GLU A 185 -7.13 15.03 2.75
N ARG A 186 -7.79 15.54 1.71
CA ARG A 186 -8.73 14.75 0.91
C ARG A 186 -8.08 13.53 0.25
N LEU A 187 -6.88 13.68 -0.33
CA LEU A 187 -6.17 12.56 -0.98
C LEU A 187 -5.71 11.50 0.04
N VAL A 188 -5.37 11.91 1.25
CA VAL A 188 -5.08 10.99 2.37
C VAL A 188 -6.35 10.25 2.79
N ASP A 189 -7.45 10.96 2.92
CA ASP A 189 -8.75 10.38 3.24
C ASP A 189 -9.24 9.38 2.17
N LEU A 190 -8.97 9.65 0.90
CA LEU A 190 -9.26 8.74 -0.23
C LEU A 190 -8.23 7.62 -0.35
N ARG A 191 -7.21 7.59 0.51
CA ARG A 191 -6.12 6.60 0.48
C ARG A 191 -5.31 6.60 -0.84
N LEU A 192 -5.34 7.68 -1.59
CA LEU A 192 -4.48 7.88 -2.77
C LEU A 192 -3.09 8.37 -2.38
N VAL A 193 -2.99 9.09 -1.27
CA VAL A 193 -1.74 9.55 -0.67
C VAL A 193 -1.65 9.05 0.76
N GLU A 194 -0.48 8.60 1.16
CA GLU A 194 -0.17 8.29 2.56
C GLU A 194 0.60 9.45 3.20
N ARG A 195 0.19 9.78 4.42
CA ARG A 195 0.92 10.66 5.33
C ARG A 195 1.85 9.80 6.18
N VAL A 196 3.16 9.92 5.97
CA VAL A 196 4.20 9.15 6.64
C VAL A 196 4.90 10.02 7.68
N VAL A 197 5.12 9.47 8.87
CA VAL A 197 5.84 10.11 9.97
C VAL A 197 6.91 9.19 10.53
N PRO A 198 7.96 9.70 11.22
CA PRO A 198 8.90 8.82 11.91
C PRO A 198 8.17 7.91 12.89
N VAL A 199 8.49 6.63 12.88
CA VAL A 199 7.81 5.62 13.73
C VAL A 199 7.94 5.91 15.23
N THR A 200 8.94 6.70 15.62
CA THR A 200 9.22 7.11 17.00
C THR A 200 8.38 8.29 17.49
N GLU A 201 7.59 8.91 16.61
CA GLU A 201 6.84 10.11 16.90
C GLU A 201 5.32 9.87 16.91
N ASP A 202 4.60 10.74 17.62
CA ASP A 202 3.14 10.75 17.57
C ASP A 202 2.67 11.39 16.25
N PRO A 203 1.89 10.66 15.43
CA PRO A 203 1.36 11.20 14.19
C PRO A 203 0.51 12.47 14.35
N ALA A 204 -0.13 12.67 15.51
CA ALA A 204 -0.97 13.83 15.78
C ALA A 204 -0.17 15.10 16.09
N GLU A 205 1.04 14.95 16.64
CA GLU A 205 1.83 16.07 17.16
C GLU A 205 2.99 16.46 16.24
N THR A 206 3.50 15.51 15.46
CA THR A 206 4.73 15.73 14.69
C THR A 206 4.53 16.63 13.47
N ARG A 207 5.53 17.51 13.24
CA ARG A 207 5.67 18.30 12.01
C ARG A 207 6.58 17.61 10.97
N ARG A 208 7.22 16.50 11.33
CA ARG A 208 8.06 15.72 10.41
C ARG A 208 7.21 14.78 9.56
N VAL A 209 6.52 15.36 8.61
CA VAL A 209 5.60 14.65 7.72
C VAL A 209 6.20 14.55 6.33
N ARG A 210 6.06 13.37 5.72
CA ARG A 210 6.27 13.14 4.30
C ARG A 210 5.01 12.55 3.69
N TYR A 211 4.84 12.77 2.41
CA TYR A 211 3.72 12.24 1.62
C TYR A 211 4.25 11.29 0.56
N ARG A 212 3.51 10.22 0.29
CA ARG A 212 3.79 9.31 -0.82
C ARG A 212 2.48 8.89 -1.49
N VAL A 213 2.52 8.54 -2.76
CA VAL A 213 1.39 7.88 -3.43
C VAL A 213 1.23 6.51 -2.80
N ALA A 214 0.01 6.17 -2.41
CA ALA A 214 -0.28 4.96 -1.63
C ALA A 214 -0.19 3.69 -2.47
N ASP A 215 -0.68 3.75 -3.71
CA ASP A 215 -0.68 2.63 -4.66
C ASP A 215 0.57 2.65 -5.55
N ASN A 216 1.21 1.49 -5.72
CA ASN A 216 2.44 1.38 -6.50
C ASN A 216 2.21 1.60 -7.99
N PHE A 217 1.09 1.08 -8.53
CA PHE A 217 0.76 1.27 -9.94
C PHE A 217 0.47 2.75 -10.23
N LEU A 218 -0.34 3.40 -9.41
CA LEU A 218 -0.62 4.83 -9.55
C LEU A 218 0.66 5.67 -9.45
N ALA A 219 1.58 5.29 -8.56
CA ALA A 219 2.88 5.94 -8.45
C ALA A 219 3.76 5.74 -9.70
N LEU A 220 3.75 4.54 -10.31
CA LEU A 220 4.41 4.27 -11.58
C LEU A 220 3.81 5.12 -12.70
N TRP A 221 2.50 5.09 -12.78
CA TRP A 221 1.78 5.79 -13.83
C TRP A 221 2.05 7.30 -13.79
N LEU A 222 1.83 7.94 -12.65
CA LEU A 222 2.04 9.38 -12.47
C LEU A 222 3.51 9.82 -12.53
N GLY A 223 4.41 9.01 -11.98
CA GLY A 223 5.83 9.38 -11.84
C GLY A 223 6.67 9.05 -13.06
N VAL A 224 6.23 8.09 -13.88
CA VAL A 224 7.05 7.55 -14.98
C VAL A 224 6.31 7.52 -16.32
N VAL A 225 5.05 7.06 -16.35
CA VAL A 225 4.32 6.78 -17.60
C VAL A 225 3.64 8.02 -18.18
N ASP A 226 2.93 8.79 -17.33
CA ASP A 226 2.08 9.90 -17.74
C ASP A 226 2.80 10.98 -18.57
N ALA A 227 4.08 11.22 -18.26
CA ALA A 227 4.93 12.16 -19.01
C ALA A 227 5.08 11.80 -20.50
N TYR A 228 4.90 10.53 -20.84
CA TYR A 228 5.08 10.02 -22.22
C TYR A 228 3.77 9.57 -22.88
N ARG A 229 2.65 9.79 -22.22
CA ARG A 229 1.36 9.29 -22.69
C ARG A 229 1.02 9.75 -24.10
N SER A 230 1.18 11.03 -24.38
CA SER A 230 0.89 11.62 -25.71
C SER A 230 1.71 10.96 -26.81
N GLU A 231 2.98 10.64 -26.53
CA GLU A 231 3.88 9.99 -27.47
C GLU A 231 3.50 8.52 -27.66
N ILE A 232 3.11 7.84 -26.60
CA ILE A 232 2.63 6.46 -26.65
C ILE A 232 1.35 6.38 -27.49
N ASP A 233 0.38 7.27 -27.27
CA ASP A 233 -0.87 7.34 -28.03
C ASP A 233 -0.63 7.61 -29.54
N ARG A 234 0.50 8.27 -29.87
CA ARG A 234 0.93 8.49 -31.28
C ARG A 234 1.75 7.33 -31.86
N GLY A 235 1.89 6.22 -31.13
CA GLY A 235 2.58 5.02 -31.59
C GLY A 235 4.09 5.00 -31.32
N LEU A 236 4.64 5.93 -30.54
CA LEU A 236 6.08 5.97 -30.19
C LEU A 236 6.43 5.07 -28.97
N GLY A 237 5.51 4.25 -28.52
CA GLY A 237 5.72 3.34 -27.38
C GLY A 237 6.98 2.50 -27.44
N PRO A 238 7.35 1.89 -28.58
CA PRO A 238 8.61 1.14 -28.70
C PRO A 238 9.87 1.96 -28.40
N SER A 239 9.85 3.27 -28.68
CA SER A 239 10.95 4.20 -28.36
C SER A 239 10.93 4.65 -26.90
N ILE A 240 9.76 4.64 -26.25
CA ILE A 240 9.58 5.01 -24.86
C ILE A 240 9.94 3.85 -23.92
N LEU A 241 9.70 2.61 -24.30
CA LEU A 241 9.97 1.43 -23.47
C LEU A 241 11.38 1.41 -22.85
N PRO A 242 12.48 1.65 -23.59
CA PRO A 242 13.82 1.71 -23.00
C PRO A 242 13.97 2.83 -21.96
N VAL A 243 13.28 3.96 -22.13
CA VAL A 243 13.29 5.09 -21.19
C VAL A 243 12.60 4.70 -19.88
N LEU A 244 11.41 4.09 -19.97
CA LEU A 244 10.71 3.55 -18.81
C LEU A 244 11.57 2.50 -18.09
N ARG A 245 12.17 1.59 -18.84
CA ARG A 245 13.02 0.52 -18.31
C ARG A 245 14.20 1.06 -17.50
N ALA A 246 14.85 2.11 -18.00
CA ALA A 246 15.99 2.74 -17.31
C ALA A 246 15.63 3.40 -15.98
N SER A 247 14.37 3.81 -15.78
CA SER A 247 13.91 4.44 -14.56
C SER A 247 13.45 3.46 -13.47
N LEU A 248 13.32 2.15 -13.81
CA LEU A 248 12.71 1.19 -12.88
C LEU A 248 13.55 0.93 -11.63
N ASP A 249 14.87 0.95 -11.69
CA ASP A 249 15.71 0.70 -10.51
C ASP A 249 15.53 1.80 -9.45
N ASP A 250 15.51 3.06 -9.87
CA ASP A 250 15.24 4.18 -8.97
C ASP A 250 13.79 4.15 -8.45
N PHE A 251 12.85 3.82 -9.32
CA PHE A 251 11.44 3.66 -8.96
C PHE A 251 11.25 2.57 -7.91
N MET A 252 11.96 1.46 -8.00
CA MET A 252 11.80 0.31 -7.10
C MET A 252 12.32 0.56 -5.68
N GLY A 253 13.29 1.43 -5.48
CA GLY A 253 13.89 1.67 -4.17
C GLY A 253 12.87 1.84 -3.04
N PRO A 254 12.00 2.87 -3.07
CA PRO A 254 11.00 3.10 -2.03
C PRO A 254 9.96 1.97 -1.89
N ARG A 255 9.67 1.22 -2.96
CA ARG A 255 8.74 0.07 -2.97
C ARG A 255 9.35 -1.13 -2.30
N TRP A 256 10.64 -1.34 -2.54
CA TRP A 256 11.42 -2.38 -1.89
C TRP A 256 11.54 -2.17 -0.38
N GLU A 257 11.81 -0.94 0.05
CA GLU A 257 11.79 -0.57 1.46
C GLU A 257 10.43 -0.84 2.12
N GLU A 258 9.31 -0.57 1.41
CA GLU A 258 7.99 -0.87 1.94
C GLU A 258 7.70 -2.36 1.97
N ALA A 259 8.09 -3.13 0.94
CA ALA A 259 7.98 -4.58 0.95
C ALA A 259 8.74 -5.19 2.14
N PHE A 260 9.95 -4.69 2.41
CA PHE A 260 10.74 -5.08 3.58
C PHE A 260 10.03 -4.75 4.90
N ARG A 261 9.48 -3.54 5.06
CA ARG A 261 8.70 -3.19 6.27
C ARG A 261 7.46 -4.06 6.44
N GLN A 262 6.77 -4.39 5.35
CA GLN A 262 5.60 -5.30 5.40
C GLN A 262 6.01 -6.71 5.84
N HIS A 263 7.15 -7.19 5.38
CA HIS A 263 7.71 -8.47 5.84
C HIS A 263 8.05 -8.43 7.35
N LEU A 264 8.71 -7.37 7.81
CA LEU A 264 8.98 -7.21 9.26
C LEU A 264 7.70 -7.13 10.10
N ARG A 265 6.64 -6.49 9.59
CA ARG A 265 5.31 -6.51 10.26
C ARG A 265 4.73 -7.92 10.30
N ARG A 266 4.90 -8.71 9.24
CA ARG A 266 4.48 -10.12 9.18
C ARG A 266 5.23 -10.95 10.21
N LEU A 267 6.56 -10.80 10.30
CA LEU A 267 7.39 -11.45 11.31
C LEU A 267 7.01 -11.03 12.74
N ALA A 268 6.70 -9.77 12.97
CA ALA A 268 6.24 -9.28 14.27
C ALA A 268 4.87 -9.88 14.64
N ALA A 269 3.92 -9.90 13.69
CA ALA A 269 2.59 -10.45 13.92
C ALA A 269 2.60 -11.96 14.22
N SER A 270 3.59 -12.70 13.72
CA SER A 270 3.79 -14.13 14.00
C SER A 270 4.71 -14.41 15.20
N GLY A 271 5.13 -13.37 15.94
CA GLY A 271 5.96 -13.53 17.14
C GLY A 271 7.47 -13.66 16.91
N HIS A 272 7.95 -13.72 15.65
CA HIS A 272 9.38 -13.90 15.33
C HIS A 272 10.26 -12.72 15.74
N LEU A 273 9.68 -11.57 16.01
CA LEU A 273 10.40 -10.38 16.48
C LEU A 273 10.08 -10.01 17.95
N GLY A 274 9.53 -10.95 18.72
CA GLY A 274 9.15 -10.74 20.11
C GLY A 274 7.97 -9.76 20.24
N ASP A 275 8.02 -8.88 21.24
CA ASP A 275 6.96 -7.93 21.60
C ASP A 275 6.97 -6.63 20.76
N VAL A 276 7.35 -6.73 19.49
CA VAL A 276 7.32 -5.59 18.54
C VAL A 276 5.89 -5.08 18.38
N VAL A 277 5.70 -3.79 18.66
CA VAL A 277 4.39 -3.11 18.61
C VAL A 277 4.27 -2.13 17.45
N ALA A 278 5.38 -1.74 16.81
CA ALA A 278 5.36 -0.87 15.64
C ALA A 278 6.56 -1.12 14.73
N VAL A 279 6.33 -1.01 13.42
CA VAL A 279 7.36 -1.07 12.37
C VAL A 279 7.16 0.10 11.43
N GLY A 280 8.17 0.92 11.23
CA GLY A 280 8.10 2.07 10.34
C GLY A 280 9.46 2.65 9.97
N ARG A 281 9.47 3.76 9.25
CA ARG A 281 10.67 4.51 8.89
C ARG A 281 11.09 5.44 10.03
N PHE A 282 12.36 5.83 10.01
CA PHE A 282 12.86 6.90 10.88
C PHE A 282 13.73 7.85 10.06
N TRP A 283 13.63 9.14 10.36
CA TRP A 283 14.52 10.17 9.82
C TRP A 283 14.66 11.33 10.78
N THR A 284 15.81 12.01 10.69
CA THR A 284 16.09 13.23 11.45
C THR A 284 16.02 14.47 10.56
N GLY A 285 15.94 15.63 11.18
CA GLY A 285 16.10 16.91 10.46
C GLY A 285 17.50 17.10 9.85
N GLY A 286 18.50 16.37 10.36
CA GLY A 286 19.87 16.38 9.87
C GLY A 286 20.17 15.48 8.68
N GLY A 287 19.17 14.73 8.19
CA GLY A 287 19.28 13.89 6.99
C GLY A 287 19.61 12.42 7.23
N ASP A 288 19.80 11.97 8.48
CA ASP A 288 19.90 10.53 8.76
C ASP A 288 18.54 9.85 8.54
N GLU A 289 18.53 8.76 7.79
CA GLU A 289 17.35 7.94 7.51
C GLU A 289 17.64 6.47 7.80
N ILE A 290 16.65 5.77 8.38
CA ILE A 290 16.64 4.33 8.59
C ILE A 290 15.35 3.79 7.94
N ASP A 291 15.50 2.83 7.03
CA ASP A 291 14.38 2.35 6.20
C ASP A 291 13.34 1.57 7.00
N ALA A 292 13.78 0.86 8.05
CA ALA A 292 12.92 0.14 8.96
C ALA A 292 13.43 0.22 10.40
N VAL A 293 12.54 0.56 11.32
CA VAL A 293 12.79 0.50 12.77
C VAL A 293 11.63 -0.27 13.40
N CYS A 294 11.95 -1.28 14.19
CA CYS A 294 10.98 -2.03 14.99
C CYS A 294 11.04 -1.54 16.43
N LEU A 295 9.90 -1.09 16.93
CA LEU A 295 9.74 -0.64 18.32
C LEU A 295 9.03 -1.70 19.13
N ALA A 296 9.57 -2.01 20.32
CA ALA A 296 9.04 -3.04 21.20
C ALA A 296 8.58 -2.48 22.55
N GLY A 297 7.63 -3.19 23.14
CA GLY A 297 7.11 -2.96 24.47
C GLY A 297 6.42 -1.60 24.65
N ARG A 298 6.04 -1.33 25.89
CA ARG A 298 5.35 -0.09 26.29
C ARG A 298 6.21 1.16 26.13
N SER A 299 7.52 1.02 26.33
CA SER A 299 8.51 2.10 26.17
C SER A 299 8.74 2.50 24.71
N ARG A 300 8.28 1.66 23.77
CA ARG A 300 8.54 1.82 22.32
C ARG A 300 10.04 1.99 22.04
N SER A 301 10.88 1.16 22.66
CA SER A 301 12.32 1.14 22.41
C SER A 301 12.61 0.47 21.07
N ALA A 302 13.54 1.02 20.29
CA ALA A 302 13.99 0.42 19.06
C ALA A 302 14.82 -0.84 19.36
N VAL A 303 14.34 -1.99 18.94
CA VAL A 303 14.98 -3.31 19.13
C VAL A 303 15.62 -3.82 17.85
N LEU A 304 15.21 -3.28 16.70
CA LEU A 304 15.76 -3.63 15.40
C LEU A 304 15.78 -2.39 14.51
N VAL A 305 16.89 -2.23 13.78
CA VAL A 305 17.07 -1.24 12.71
C VAL A 305 17.41 -1.94 11.40
N GLY A 306 16.86 -1.48 10.28
CA GLY A 306 17.03 -2.16 9.00
C GLY A 306 17.23 -1.22 7.82
N GLU A 307 17.98 -1.72 6.82
CA GLU A 307 18.21 -1.08 5.54
C GLU A 307 17.86 -2.03 4.40
N ALA A 308 17.15 -1.54 3.40
CA ALA A 308 16.76 -2.28 2.22
C ALA A 308 17.38 -1.66 0.96
N LYS A 309 18.06 -2.46 0.17
CA LYS A 309 18.62 -2.02 -1.11
C LYS A 309 18.03 -2.83 -2.25
N TRP A 310 17.51 -2.15 -3.26
CA TRP A 310 17.07 -2.76 -4.51
C TRP A 310 18.26 -3.22 -5.35
N ALA A 311 19.24 -3.83 -4.74
CA ALA A 311 20.42 -4.39 -5.37
C ALA A 311 20.33 -5.92 -5.33
N ARG A 312 20.89 -6.56 -6.33
CA ARG A 312 20.97 -8.02 -6.36
C ARG A 312 21.73 -8.55 -5.15
N ARG A 313 22.86 -7.89 -4.80
CA ARG A 313 23.72 -8.26 -3.70
C ARG A 313 24.08 -7.05 -2.84
N VAL A 314 24.06 -7.20 -1.52
CA VAL A 314 24.50 -6.20 -0.53
C VAL A 314 25.67 -6.75 0.29
N ARG A 315 26.67 -5.91 0.54
CA ARG A 315 27.78 -6.23 1.45
C ARG A 315 27.43 -5.76 2.86
N ALA A 316 27.24 -6.70 3.77
CA ALA A 316 26.78 -6.43 5.12
C ALA A 316 27.71 -5.58 5.98
N PRO A 317 29.04 -5.79 6.07
CA PRO A 317 29.87 -5.09 7.04
C PRO A 317 29.81 -3.57 6.97
N ALA A 318 29.76 -3.02 5.76
CA ALA A 318 29.65 -1.57 5.55
C ALA A 318 28.26 -1.05 5.95
N ALA A 319 27.20 -1.78 5.56
CA ALA A 319 25.81 -1.41 5.87
C ALA A 319 25.54 -1.51 7.39
N GLU A 320 26.01 -2.56 8.03
CA GLU A 320 25.91 -2.74 9.50
C GLU A 320 26.56 -1.59 10.26
N SER A 321 27.77 -1.18 9.89
CA SER A 321 28.47 -0.06 10.52
C SER A 321 27.73 1.26 10.36
N VAL A 322 27.15 1.51 9.17
CA VAL A 322 26.36 2.71 8.91
C VAL A 322 25.07 2.71 9.74
N LEU A 323 24.36 1.57 9.78
CA LEU A 323 23.12 1.44 10.54
C LEU A 323 23.36 1.59 12.06
N ALA A 324 24.42 0.96 12.60
CA ALA A 324 24.78 1.09 14.02
C ALA A 324 25.02 2.57 14.39
N ARG A 325 25.71 3.33 13.54
CA ARG A 325 25.91 4.77 13.74
C ARG A 325 24.57 5.54 13.68
N LYS A 326 23.73 5.28 12.68
CA LYS A 326 22.42 5.94 12.54
C LYS A 326 21.48 5.61 13.70
N ALA A 327 21.59 4.41 14.28
CA ALA A 327 20.77 3.99 15.42
C ALA A 327 21.01 4.87 16.66
N ALA A 328 22.21 5.48 16.82
CA ALA A 328 22.49 6.42 17.89
C ALA A 328 21.61 7.69 17.86
N ALA A 329 21.00 8.01 16.72
CA ALA A 329 20.05 9.14 16.60
C ALA A 329 18.62 8.79 17.06
N LEU A 330 18.34 7.52 17.39
CA LEU A 330 17.03 7.10 17.89
C LEU A 330 16.84 7.55 19.35
N PRO A 331 15.64 8.03 19.73
CA PRO A 331 15.41 8.54 21.08
C PRO A 331 15.48 7.48 22.17
N ARG A 332 15.20 6.22 21.81
CA ARG A 332 15.28 5.05 22.70
C ARG A 332 15.70 3.84 21.86
N VAL A 333 16.81 3.24 22.22
CA VAL A 333 17.36 2.06 21.53
C VAL A 333 17.87 1.05 22.55
N THR A 334 17.70 -0.23 22.26
CA THR A 334 18.29 -1.31 23.05
C THR A 334 19.78 -1.46 22.72
N ASP A 335 20.57 -1.88 23.69
CA ASP A 335 21.96 -2.18 23.47
C ASP A 335 22.23 -3.66 23.83
N PRO A 336 22.66 -4.49 22.87
CA PRO A 336 22.79 -4.17 21.44
C PRO A 336 21.45 -4.07 20.70
N VAL A 337 21.38 -3.20 19.70
CA VAL A 337 20.26 -3.17 18.74
C VAL A 337 20.51 -4.22 17.65
N ARG A 338 19.47 -4.98 17.31
CA ARG A 338 19.55 -5.94 16.21
C ARG A 338 19.55 -5.23 14.86
N ILE A 339 20.35 -5.71 13.92
CA ILE A 339 20.40 -5.19 12.55
C ILE A 339 19.65 -6.13 11.61
N ALA A 340 18.95 -5.55 10.63
CA ALA A 340 18.35 -6.28 9.52
C ALA A 340 18.79 -5.68 8.19
N LEU A 341 19.19 -6.52 7.24
CA LEU A 341 19.60 -6.09 5.90
C LEU A 341 18.78 -6.82 4.84
N CYS A 342 18.32 -6.07 3.85
CA CYS A 342 17.48 -6.59 2.81
C CYS A 342 18.09 -6.34 1.42
N ALA A 343 18.22 -7.42 0.63
CA ALA A 343 18.67 -7.39 -0.76
C ALA A 343 17.75 -8.25 -1.63
N ARG A 344 17.82 -8.11 -2.97
CA ARG A 344 16.99 -8.95 -3.84
C ARG A 344 17.34 -10.44 -3.75
N GLU A 345 18.62 -10.77 -3.73
CA GLU A 345 19.07 -12.18 -3.80
C GLU A 345 20.02 -12.54 -2.68
N GLU A 346 20.98 -11.68 -2.30
CA GLU A 346 22.04 -12.04 -1.38
C GLU A 346 22.49 -10.86 -0.50
N VAL A 347 22.65 -11.13 0.78
CA VAL A 347 23.39 -10.28 1.74
C VAL A 347 24.66 -11.00 2.15
N ALA A 348 25.81 -10.53 1.65
CA ALA A 348 27.09 -11.21 1.82
C ALA A 348 27.85 -10.71 3.04
N GLY A 349 28.41 -11.63 3.82
CA GLY A 349 29.27 -11.33 4.98
C GLY A 349 28.53 -10.72 6.17
N ALA A 350 27.25 -11.04 6.33
CA ALA A 350 26.45 -10.62 7.48
C ALA A 350 26.96 -11.25 8.78
N ALA A 351 26.92 -10.48 9.86
CA ALA A 351 27.18 -11.00 11.20
C ALA A 351 26.11 -12.04 11.59
N PRO A 352 26.44 -13.04 12.43
CA PRO A 352 25.46 -14.07 12.85
C PRO A 352 24.20 -13.51 13.54
N SER A 353 24.30 -12.33 14.13
CA SER A 353 23.18 -11.63 14.79
C SER A 353 22.33 -10.81 13.82
N THR A 354 22.79 -10.59 12.59
CA THR A 354 22.08 -9.80 11.57
C THR A 354 20.96 -10.62 10.95
N LEU A 355 19.76 -10.06 10.94
CA LEU A 355 18.63 -10.62 10.20
C LEU A 355 18.84 -10.34 8.70
N VAL A 356 19.06 -11.39 7.94
CA VAL A 356 19.15 -11.31 6.48
C VAL A 356 17.77 -11.56 5.89
N VAL A 357 17.36 -10.70 4.96
CA VAL A 357 16.07 -10.79 4.26
C VAL A 357 16.32 -10.65 2.76
N THR A 358 15.66 -11.50 1.97
CA THR A 358 15.73 -11.50 0.51
C THR A 358 14.33 -11.45 -0.11
N ALA A 359 14.27 -11.36 -1.43
CA ALA A 359 12.99 -11.46 -2.13
C ALA A 359 12.31 -12.82 -1.90
N ALA A 360 13.09 -13.89 -1.70
CA ALA A 360 12.54 -15.21 -1.39
C ALA A 360 11.77 -15.20 -0.06
N ASP A 361 12.29 -14.50 0.95
CA ASP A 361 11.63 -14.41 2.26
C ASP A 361 10.38 -13.54 2.21
N ILE A 362 10.43 -12.41 1.48
CA ILE A 362 9.32 -11.43 1.40
C ILE A 362 8.16 -11.97 0.56
N PHE A 363 8.46 -12.62 -0.57
CA PHE A 363 7.50 -13.13 -1.55
C PHE A 363 7.27 -14.64 -1.41
N ASP A 364 7.46 -15.17 -0.21
CA ASP A 364 7.02 -16.51 0.17
C ASP A 364 5.56 -16.45 0.63
N ALA A 365 4.70 -17.19 -0.09
CA ALA A 365 3.28 -17.33 0.22
C ALA A 365 3.00 -18.26 1.41
N GLY A 366 3.96 -19.08 1.79
CA GLY A 366 3.81 -20.04 2.88
C GLY A 366 3.46 -19.39 4.22
N PRO A 367 2.74 -20.10 5.10
CA PRO A 367 2.54 -19.64 6.47
C PRO A 367 3.90 -19.54 7.16
N LEU A 368 4.08 -18.50 7.98
CA LEU A 368 5.22 -18.47 8.90
C LEU A 368 4.93 -19.46 10.04
N ASP A 369 5.86 -20.35 10.30
CA ASP A 369 5.74 -21.24 11.45
C ASP A 369 5.61 -20.40 12.72
N PRO A 370 4.61 -20.67 13.58
CA PRO A 370 4.51 -19.97 14.84
C PRO A 370 5.77 -20.20 15.68
N VAL A 371 6.26 -19.16 16.31
CA VAL A 371 7.34 -19.30 17.30
C VAL A 371 6.77 -20.07 18.49
N PRO A 372 7.40 -21.18 18.91
CA PRO A 372 6.93 -22.02 20.02
C PRO A 372 6.87 -21.27 21.35
#